data_ac353514e4cbce4e1d0f9022a0f565f9
#
_entry.id   ac353514e4cbce4e1d0f9022a0f565f9
#
_cell.length_a   1.000
_cell.length_b   1.000
_cell.length_c   1.000
_cell.angle_alpha   90.00
_cell.angle_beta   90.00
_cell.angle_gamma   90.00
#
_symmetry.space_group_name_H-M   'P 1'
#
loop_
_entity.id
_entity.type
_entity.pdbx_description
1 polymer ?
#
loop_
_entity_poly.entity_id
_entity_poly.type
_entity_poly.pdbx_seq_one_letter_code
_entity_poly.pdbx_strand_id
1 'polypeptide(L)'
;MAFAAQLEGFLKQCESLAACEFANGNDNDLGAVLNRYLLAVEAAADTEMLTSILLLDGNSLRHGAAPRLPAAYCSAVDGVEIGPKTGSCGTAAHLGHAIYVTDIATDPLWADWRDLALEHGLRACWSTPIFDDKQTVLATFAIYHLTPRSPTREEVRAIDTITEHVARAIAWSRGTETPSAEQVKADAPSAPFLRLVEGTGANRLSAQEIKRDFDALIDAIDAVLARLVTFDPDSFYIRPLERAKAAAEKGKAIAQRQLSTSACRNG
;
A
#
# COMPACT_ATOMS: atom_id res chain seq x y z
N MET A 1 -15.05 17.53 -8.87
CA MET A 1 -14.53 17.48 -10.28
C MET A 1 -13.01 17.40 -10.34
N ALA A 2 -12.24 18.10 -9.48
CA ALA A 2 -10.77 18.02 -9.46
C ALA A 2 -10.24 16.63 -9.07
N PHE A 3 -10.77 16.02 -8.00
CA PHE A 3 -10.39 14.70 -7.51
C PHE A 3 -10.52 13.60 -8.58
N ALA A 4 -11.71 13.45 -9.18
CA ALA A 4 -11.95 12.40 -10.16
C ALA A 4 -11.05 12.52 -11.40
N ALA A 5 -10.82 13.74 -11.89
CA ALA A 5 -9.95 13.98 -13.05
C ALA A 5 -8.46 13.71 -12.72
N GLN A 6 -8.01 14.07 -11.53
CA GLN A 6 -6.65 13.80 -11.06
C GLN A 6 -6.42 12.31 -10.87
N LEU A 7 -7.36 11.62 -10.22
CA LEU A 7 -7.32 10.18 -10.02
C LEU A 7 -7.26 9.44 -11.36
N GLU A 8 -8.16 9.77 -12.29
CA GLU A 8 -8.18 9.14 -13.61
C GLU A 8 -6.86 9.36 -14.38
N GLY A 9 -6.28 10.57 -14.30
CA GLY A 9 -4.96 10.86 -14.85
C GLY A 9 -3.85 9.97 -14.27
N PHE A 10 -3.83 9.78 -12.94
CA PHE A 10 -2.86 8.91 -12.28
C PHE A 10 -3.06 7.43 -12.62
N LEU A 11 -4.32 6.97 -12.64
CA LEU A 11 -4.63 5.58 -12.99
C LEU A 11 -4.21 5.23 -14.43
N LYS A 12 -4.43 6.14 -15.39
CA LYS A 12 -3.96 5.98 -16.78
C LYS A 12 -2.43 5.89 -16.87
N GLN A 13 -1.70 6.67 -16.08
CA GLN A 13 -0.24 6.59 -16.02
C GLN A 13 0.24 5.27 -15.40
N CYS A 14 -0.41 4.79 -14.33
CA CYS A 14 -0.15 3.47 -13.76
C CYS A 14 -0.39 2.36 -14.80
N GLU A 15 -1.50 2.44 -15.53
CA GLU A 15 -1.87 1.48 -16.57
C GLU A 15 -0.83 1.42 -17.68
N SER A 16 -0.38 2.57 -18.18
CA SER A 16 0.63 2.65 -19.22
C SER A 16 1.96 2.05 -18.80
N LEU A 17 2.40 2.30 -17.56
CA LEU A 17 3.61 1.68 -17.01
C LEU A 17 3.45 0.17 -16.89
N ALA A 18 2.34 -0.30 -16.32
CA ALA A 18 2.05 -1.71 -16.18
C ALA A 18 1.99 -2.42 -17.56
N ALA A 19 1.34 -1.78 -18.56
CA ALA A 19 1.28 -2.30 -19.93
C ALA A 19 2.67 -2.48 -20.54
N CYS A 20 3.55 -1.49 -20.39
CA CYS A 20 4.94 -1.58 -20.86
C CYS A 20 5.72 -2.70 -20.14
N GLU A 21 5.57 -2.82 -18.85
CA GLU A 21 6.24 -3.83 -18.04
C GLU A 21 5.81 -5.24 -18.45
N PHE A 22 4.50 -5.50 -18.50
CA PHE A 22 3.98 -6.83 -18.87
C PHE A 22 4.18 -7.19 -20.33
N ALA A 23 4.16 -6.22 -21.27
CA ALA A 23 4.44 -6.47 -22.68
C ALA A 23 5.89 -6.88 -22.95
N ASN A 24 6.85 -6.40 -22.14
CA ASN A 24 8.27 -6.69 -22.31
C ASN A 24 8.72 -8.03 -21.70
N GLY A 25 7.80 -8.80 -21.09
CA GLY A 25 8.10 -10.13 -20.53
C GLY A 25 9.10 -10.12 -19.38
N ASN A 26 9.33 -8.96 -18.75
CA ASN A 26 10.11 -8.90 -17.54
C ASN A 26 9.36 -9.65 -16.43
N ASP A 27 10.10 -10.26 -15.53
CA ASP A 27 9.56 -10.94 -14.34
C ASP A 27 9.01 -9.87 -13.39
N ASN A 28 7.85 -9.29 -13.77
CA ASN A 28 7.29 -8.12 -13.15
C ASN A 28 6.56 -8.51 -11.88
N ASP A 29 6.99 -7.94 -10.78
CA ASP A 29 6.35 -8.05 -9.48
C ASP A 29 4.97 -7.35 -9.52
N LEU A 30 3.89 -8.15 -9.64
CA LEU A 30 2.52 -7.65 -9.57
C LEU A 30 2.30 -6.79 -8.33
N GLY A 31 2.91 -7.14 -7.19
CA GLY A 31 2.84 -6.37 -5.96
C GLY A 31 3.37 -4.94 -6.15
N ALA A 32 4.47 -4.76 -6.85
CA ALA A 32 5.01 -3.44 -7.17
C ALA A 32 4.06 -2.62 -8.06
N VAL A 33 3.45 -3.26 -9.07
CA VAL A 33 2.44 -2.63 -9.93
C VAL A 33 1.22 -2.20 -9.11
N LEU A 34 0.67 -3.09 -8.28
CA LEU A 34 -0.48 -2.81 -7.43
C LEU A 34 -0.18 -1.69 -6.41
N ASN A 35 1.01 -1.68 -5.82
CA ASN A 35 1.43 -0.61 -4.91
C ASN A 35 1.41 0.76 -5.59
N ARG A 36 1.83 0.88 -6.87
CA ARG A 36 1.74 2.15 -7.61
C ARG A 36 0.31 2.64 -7.75
N TYR A 37 -0.63 1.74 -8.07
CA TYR A 37 -2.05 2.11 -8.12
C TYR A 37 -2.56 2.61 -6.78
N LEU A 38 -2.25 1.91 -5.69
CA LEU A 38 -2.70 2.29 -4.35
C LEU A 38 -2.12 3.63 -3.90
N LEU A 39 -0.84 3.89 -4.16
CA LEU A 39 -0.20 5.17 -3.88
C LEU A 39 -0.82 6.32 -4.68
N ALA A 40 -1.16 6.08 -5.95
CA ALA A 40 -1.86 7.06 -6.79
C ALA A 40 -3.25 7.40 -6.23
N VAL A 41 -3.99 6.39 -5.75
CA VAL A 41 -5.29 6.55 -5.09
C VAL A 41 -5.16 7.38 -3.81
N GLU A 42 -4.24 6.99 -2.92
CA GLU A 42 -4.03 7.67 -1.64
C GLU A 42 -3.56 9.12 -1.82
N ALA A 43 -2.78 9.41 -2.87
CA ALA A 43 -2.31 10.76 -3.17
C ALA A 43 -3.36 11.65 -3.85
N ALA A 44 -4.32 11.07 -4.57
CA ALA A 44 -5.42 11.81 -5.15
C ALA A 44 -6.50 12.17 -4.11
N ALA A 45 -6.52 11.49 -2.97
CA ALA A 45 -7.56 11.66 -1.96
C ALA A 45 -7.40 12.96 -1.17
N ASP A 46 -8.52 13.63 -0.91
CA ASP A 46 -8.58 14.84 -0.06
C ASP A 46 -8.58 14.51 1.44
N THR A 47 -8.70 13.22 1.80
CA THR A 47 -8.76 12.74 3.18
C THR A 47 -7.72 11.66 3.41
N GLU A 48 -7.20 11.57 4.64
CA GLU A 48 -6.30 10.49 5.01
C GLU A 48 -7.03 9.14 4.90
N MET A 49 -6.48 8.26 4.08
CA MET A 49 -6.95 6.90 3.90
C MET A 49 -5.76 5.95 3.74
N LEU A 50 -5.96 4.69 4.06
CA LEU A 50 -5.02 3.60 3.81
C LEU A 50 -5.71 2.62 2.87
N THR A 51 -4.94 2.03 1.96
CA THR A 51 -5.52 1.13 0.94
C THR A 51 -4.84 -0.23 0.93
N SER A 52 -5.58 -1.25 0.50
CA SER A 52 -5.01 -2.57 0.23
C SER A 52 -5.68 -3.29 -0.93
N ILE A 53 -4.94 -4.21 -1.53
CA ILE A 53 -5.45 -5.22 -2.45
C ILE A 53 -5.07 -6.59 -1.88
N LEU A 54 -6.09 -7.44 -1.71
CA LEU A 54 -5.91 -8.84 -1.37
C LEU A 54 -6.32 -9.68 -2.58
N LEU A 55 -5.43 -10.55 -3.05
CA LEU A 55 -5.65 -11.43 -4.19
C LEU A 55 -6.38 -12.69 -3.73
N LEU A 56 -7.39 -13.13 -4.46
CA LEU A 56 -8.08 -14.38 -4.15
C LEU A 56 -7.30 -15.57 -4.73
N ASP A 57 -6.92 -16.49 -3.85
CA ASP A 57 -6.26 -17.74 -4.15
C ASP A 57 -7.09 -18.92 -3.56
N GLY A 58 -7.81 -19.63 -4.41
CA GLY A 58 -8.80 -20.61 -3.98
C GLY A 58 -9.88 -19.97 -3.11
N ASN A 59 -9.91 -20.31 -1.82
CA ASN A 59 -10.85 -19.79 -0.83
C ASN A 59 -10.19 -18.81 0.17
N SER A 60 -8.97 -18.36 -0.10
CA SER A 60 -8.20 -17.53 0.82
C SER A 60 -7.76 -16.22 0.15
N LEU A 61 -7.74 -15.14 0.92
CA LEU A 61 -7.22 -13.86 0.50
C LEU A 61 -5.73 -13.77 0.82
N ARG A 62 -4.91 -13.50 -0.20
CA ARG A 62 -3.47 -13.33 -0.10
C ARG A 62 -3.08 -11.87 -0.27
N HIS A 63 -2.04 -11.47 0.44
CA HIS A 63 -1.50 -10.12 0.33
C HIS A 63 -1.05 -9.82 -1.12
N GLY A 64 -1.62 -8.79 -1.73
CA GLY A 64 -1.22 -8.28 -3.03
C GLY A 64 -0.44 -6.98 -2.90
N ALA A 65 -1.02 -5.98 -2.23
CA ALA A 65 -0.40 -4.68 -1.98
C ALA A 65 -1.08 -3.95 -0.82
N ALA A 66 -0.30 -3.21 -0.02
CA ALA A 66 -0.80 -2.32 1.02
C ALA A 66 0.31 -1.34 1.43
N PRO A 67 0.52 -0.24 0.68
CA PRO A 67 1.72 0.59 0.81
C PRO A 67 1.89 1.25 2.17
N ARG A 68 0.80 1.57 2.87
CA ARG A 68 0.84 2.30 4.14
C ARG A 68 0.18 1.58 5.32
N LEU A 69 -0.45 0.42 5.10
CA LEU A 69 -0.97 -0.37 6.21
C LEU A 69 0.19 -0.95 7.05
N PRO A 70 0.02 -1.05 8.38
CA PRO A 70 1.02 -1.67 9.23
C PRO A 70 1.34 -3.10 8.81
N ALA A 71 2.62 -3.45 8.68
CA ALA A 71 3.06 -4.77 8.26
C ALA A 71 2.53 -5.90 9.16
N ALA A 72 2.40 -5.64 10.48
CA ALA A 72 1.82 -6.59 11.42
C ALA A 72 0.36 -6.90 11.08
N TYR A 73 -0.44 -5.88 10.74
CA TYR A 73 -1.81 -6.06 10.29
C TYR A 73 -1.88 -6.85 8.98
N CYS A 74 -1.08 -6.46 7.98
CA CYS A 74 -1.01 -7.16 6.70
C CYS A 74 -0.68 -8.65 6.87
N SER A 75 0.30 -8.97 7.73
CA SER A 75 0.68 -10.36 8.02
C SER A 75 -0.41 -11.15 8.73
N ALA A 76 -1.19 -10.50 9.59
CA ALA A 76 -2.26 -11.16 10.33
C ALA A 76 -3.49 -11.49 9.46
N VAL A 77 -3.73 -10.71 8.40
CA VAL A 77 -4.86 -10.92 7.47
C VAL A 77 -4.47 -11.73 6.22
N ASP A 78 -3.17 -12.03 6.03
CA ASP A 78 -2.72 -12.84 4.90
C ASP A 78 -3.15 -14.31 5.08
N GLY A 79 -3.77 -14.86 4.06
CA GLY A 79 -4.27 -16.24 4.06
C GLY A 79 -5.63 -16.45 4.73
N VAL A 80 -6.31 -15.37 5.09
CA VAL A 80 -7.67 -15.44 5.67
C VAL A 80 -8.65 -16.03 4.66
N GLU A 81 -9.43 -17.02 5.09
CA GLU A 81 -10.49 -17.60 4.26
C GLU A 81 -11.65 -16.62 4.08
N ILE A 82 -12.21 -16.60 2.86
CA ILE A 82 -13.41 -15.80 2.59
C ILE A 82 -14.63 -16.42 3.28
N GLY A 83 -15.55 -15.56 3.72
CA GLY A 83 -16.74 -16.03 4.43
C GLY A 83 -17.74 -14.91 4.70
N PRO A 84 -18.95 -15.27 5.15
CA PRO A 84 -20.05 -14.32 5.30
C PRO A 84 -19.86 -13.31 6.45
N LYS A 85 -18.84 -13.48 7.31
CA LYS A 85 -18.51 -12.63 8.46
C LYS A 85 -16.99 -12.49 8.65
N THR A 86 -16.24 -12.36 7.58
CA THR A 86 -14.78 -12.27 7.61
C THR A 86 -14.32 -10.85 7.28
N GLY A 87 -14.64 -9.91 8.16
CA GLY A 87 -14.38 -8.50 7.93
C GLY A 87 -15.00 -7.97 6.65
N SER A 88 -14.56 -6.83 6.13
CA SER A 88 -15.10 -6.30 4.87
C SER A 88 -14.59 -7.08 3.66
N CYS A 89 -13.28 -7.40 3.59
CA CYS A 89 -12.67 -8.04 2.40
C CYS A 89 -13.14 -9.49 2.20
N GLY A 90 -13.06 -10.31 3.25
CA GLY A 90 -13.51 -11.71 3.17
C GLY A 90 -15.00 -11.84 2.89
N THR A 91 -15.81 -10.93 3.42
CA THR A 91 -17.25 -10.88 3.17
C THR A 91 -17.54 -10.40 1.74
N ALA A 92 -16.84 -9.37 1.25
CA ALA A 92 -17.00 -8.85 -0.11
C ALA A 92 -16.64 -9.90 -1.17
N ALA A 93 -15.52 -10.62 -0.97
CA ALA A 93 -15.10 -11.70 -1.87
C ALA A 93 -16.10 -12.86 -1.85
N HIS A 94 -16.61 -13.24 -0.67
CA HIS A 94 -17.58 -14.33 -0.51
C HIS A 94 -18.92 -14.03 -1.16
N LEU A 95 -19.42 -12.81 -1.01
CA LEU A 95 -20.73 -12.41 -1.50
C LEU A 95 -20.71 -11.86 -2.93
N GLY A 96 -19.54 -11.48 -3.45
CA GLY A 96 -19.41 -10.89 -4.77
C GLY A 96 -20.01 -9.48 -4.88
N HIS A 97 -20.07 -8.71 -3.79
CA HIS A 97 -20.51 -7.32 -3.81
C HIS A 97 -19.78 -6.47 -2.76
N ALA A 98 -19.79 -5.15 -2.97
CA ALA A 98 -19.11 -4.22 -2.08
C ALA A 98 -19.70 -4.24 -0.66
N ILE A 99 -18.82 -4.18 0.34
CA ILE A 99 -19.13 -4.13 1.77
C ILE A 99 -18.53 -2.84 2.35
N TYR A 100 -19.40 -1.95 2.82
CA TYR A 100 -18.99 -0.66 3.38
C TYR A 100 -19.30 -0.62 4.88
N VAL A 101 -18.28 -0.95 5.70
CA VAL A 101 -18.37 -0.88 7.15
C VAL A 101 -18.00 0.52 7.62
N THR A 102 -18.96 1.20 8.20
CA THR A 102 -18.84 2.59 8.67
C THR A 102 -18.06 2.70 9.97
N ASP A 103 -18.25 1.75 10.90
CA ASP A 103 -17.50 1.68 12.17
C ASP A 103 -17.19 0.23 12.54
N ILE A 104 -15.93 -0.14 12.41
CA ILE A 104 -15.39 -1.45 12.75
C ILE A 104 -15.67 -1.82 14.21
N ALA A 105 -15.67 -0.82 15.11
CA ALA A 105 -15.85 -1.06 16.54
C ALA A 105 -17.23 -1.69 16.88
N THR A 106 -18.22 -1.48 16.06
CA THR A 106 -19.59 -1.92 16.34
C THR A 106 -20.18 -2.89 15.31
N ASP A 107 -19.55 -2.98 14.13
CA ASP A 107 -20.07 -3.79 13.03
C ASP A 107 -19.89 -5.31 13.30
N PRO A 108 -20.95 -6.12 13.11
CA PRO A 108 -20.92 -7.56 13.38
C PRO A 108 -20.04 -8.36 12.40
N LEU A 109 -19.74 -7.84 11.21
CA LEU A 109 -18.82 -8.48 10.25
C LEU A 109 -17.39 -8.50 10.76
N TRP A 110 -17.06 -7.64 11.73
CA TRP A 110 -15.75 -7.48 12.31
C TRP A 110 -15.61 -8.11 13.71
N ALA A 111 -16.59 -8.90 14.16
CA ALA A 111 -16.60 -9.42 15.54
C ALA A 111 -15.28 -10.15 15.90
N ASP A 112 -14.76 -10.99 15.00
CA ASP A 112 -13.54 -11.78 15.20
C ASP A 112 -12.25 -11.02 14.85
N TRP A 113 -12.36 -9.89 14.13
CA TRP A 113 -11.24 -9.11 13.59
C TRP A 113 -11.13 -7.70 14.20
N ARG A 114 -12.08 -7.34 15.04
CA ARG A 114 -12.24 -5.99 15.60
C ARG A 114 -11.03 -5.55 16.36
N ASP A 115 -10.59 -6.36 17.32
CA ASP A 115 -9.51 -5.99 18.23
C ASP A 115 -8.21 -5.77 17.47
N LEU A 116 -7.91 -6.65 16.50
CA LEU A 116 -6.78 -6.50 15.60
C LEU A 116 -6.83 -5.17 14.82
N ALA A 117 -7.98 -4.82 14.23
CA ALA A 117 -8.11 -3.59 13.46
C ALA A 117 -7.98 -2.34 14.35
N LEU A 118 -8.63 -2.35 15.51
CA LEU A 118 -8.61 -1.23 16.45
C LEU A 118 -7.23 -1.00 17.08
N GLU A 119 -6.44 -2.05 17.31
CA GLU A 119 -5.04 -1.96 17.75
C GLU A 119 -4.19 -1.13 16.78
N HIS A 120 -4.52 -1.18 15.49
CA HIS A 120 -3.88 -0.40 14.42
C HIS A 120 -4.61 0.91 14.09
N GLY A 121 -5.59 1.32 14.90
CA GLY A 121 -6.33 2.58 14.73
C GLY A 121 -7.35 2.57 13.60
N LEU A 122 -7.63 1.42 12.97
CA LEU A 122 -8.55 1.33 11.84
C LEU A 122 -10.00 1.36 12.36
N ARG A 123 -10.81 2.29 11.85
CA ARG A 123 -12.17 2.54 12.34
C ARG A 123 -13.27 2.31 11.30
N ALA A 124 -12.97 2.46 10.03
CA ALA A 124 -13.89 2.11 8.95
C ALA A 124 -13.14 1.31 7.88
N CYS A 125 -13.85 0.42 7.18
CA CYS A 125 -13.29 -0.34 6.08
C CYS A 125 -14.34 -0.55 4.99
N TRP A 126 -14.03 -0.09 3.79
CA TRP A 126 -14.82 -0.29 2.59
C TRP A 126 -14.09 -1.26 1.68
N SER A 127 -14.72 -2.35 1.31
CA SER A 127 -14.12 -3.35 0.44
C SER A 127 -15.01 -3.63 -0.77
N THR A 128 -14.40 -3.61 -1.95
CA THR A 128 -15.06 -3.88 -3.23
C THR A 128 -14.35 -5.03 -3.93
N PRO A 129 -15.08 -6.07 -4.37
CA PRO A 129 -14.50 -7.17 -5.12
C PRO A 129 -14.07 -6.69 -6.51
N ILE A 130 -12.97 -7.24 -6.99
CA ILE A 130 -12.43 -7.03 -8.34
C ILE A 130 -12.72 -8.28 -9.14
N PHE A 131 -13.32 -8.12 -10.31
CA PHE A 131 -13.77 -9.23 -11.15
C PHE A 131 -12.94 -9.36 -12.44
N ASP A 132 -12.90 -10.59 -12.97
CA ASP A 132 -12.54 -10.83 -14.36
C ASP A 132 -13.74 -10.61 -15.31
N ASP A 133 -13.50 -10.74 -16.61
CA ASP A 133 -14.55 -10.62 -17.64
C ASP A 133 -15.68 -11.65 -17.49
N LYS A 134 -15.43 -12.76 -16.79
CA LYS A 134 -16.40 -13.84 -16.53
C LYS A 134 -17.14 -13.65 -15.22
N GLN A 135 -16.99 -12.49 -14.57
CA GLN A 135 -17.57 -12.18 -13.27
C GLN A 135 -17.05 -13.09 -12.12
N THR A 136 -15.82 -13.59 -12.24
CA THR A 136 -15.14 -14.32 -11.16
C THR A 136 -14.36 -13.33 -10.32
N VAL A 137 -14.42 -13.43 -9.00
CA VAL A 137 -13.65 -12.56 -8.10
C VAL A 137 -12.16 -12.90 -8.22
N LEU A 138 -11.35 -11.91 -8.59
CA LEU A 138 -9.89 -11.99 -8.67
C LEU A 138 -9.20 -11.54 -7.40
N ALA A 139 -9.79 -10.53 -6.76
CA ALA A 139 -9.21 -9.81 -5.63
C ALA A 139 -10.26 -8.98 -4.89
N THR A 140 -9.86 -8.32 -3.81
CA THR A 140 -10.62 -7.24 -3.19
C THR A 140 -9.76 -5.99 -3.09
N PHE A 141 -10.34 -4.82 -3.38
CA PHE A 141 -9.78 -3.50 -3.10
C PHE A 141 -10.41 -2.96 -1.83
N ALA A 142 -9.62 -2.55 -0.86
CA ALA A 142 -10.11 -2.00 0.39
C ALA A 142 -9.54 -0.61 0.69
N ILE A 143 -10.39 0.23 1.28
CA ILE A 143 -10.05 1.55 1.82
C ILE A 143 -10.33 1.52 3.31
N TYR A 144 -9.35 1.93 4.11
CA TYR A 144 -9.46 2.05 5.56
C TYR A 144 -9.38 3.51 5.97
N HIS A 145 -10.14 3.87 7.01
CA HIS A 145 -10.09 5.18 7.64
C HIS A 145 -9.84 5.05 9.14
N LEU A 146 -9.17 6.06 9.71
CA LEU A 146 -8.87 6.14 11.14
C LEU A 146 -10.05 6.71 11.96
N THR A 147 -11.11 7.13 11.29
CA THR A 147 -12.37 7.60 11.88
C THR A 147 -13.56 6.90 11.24
N PRO A 148 -14.67 6.69 11.99
CA PRO A 148 -15.88 6.13 11.40
C PRO A 148 -16.43 7.04 10.28
N ARG A 149 -16.70 6.45 9.11
CA ARG A 149 -17.34 7.16 7.99
C ARG A 149 -17.88 6.21 6.91
N SER A 150 -18.87 6.70 6.18
CA SER A 150 -19.43 6.05 4.99
C SER A 150 -18.89 6.69 3.71
N PRO A 151 -18.80 5.96 2.59
CA PRO A 151 -18.39 6.54 1.32
C PRO A 151 -19.45 7.51 0.78
N THR A 152 -18.98 8.55 0.13
CA THR A 152 -19.81 9.43 -0.70
C THR A 152 -20.10 8.75 -2.05
N ARG A 153 -21.07 9.28 -2.79
CA ARG A 153 -21.36 8.79 -4.15
C ARG A 153 -20.19 8.99 -5.12
N GLU A 154 -19.39 10.01 -4.91
CA GLU A 154 -18.20 10.29 -5.73
C GLU A 154 -17.10 9.27 -5.45
N GLU A 155 -16.87 8.94 -4.18
CA GLU A 155 -15.92 7.91 -3.78
C GLU A 155 -16.32 6.52 -4.29
N VAL A 156 -17.60 6.17 -4.25
CA VAL A 156 -18.09 4.90 -4.84
C VAL A 156 -17.78 4.81 -6.33
N ARG A 157 -18.02 5.88 -7.10
CA ARG A 157 -17.66 5.90 -8.53
C ARG A 157 -16.16 5.82 -8.77
N ALA A 158 -15.37 6.46 -7.92
CA ALA A 158 -13.90 6.37 -7.99
C ALA A 158 -13.42 4.93 -7.71
N ILE A 159 -14.05 4.24 -6.75
CA ILE A 159 -13.76 2.83 -6.45
C ILE A 159 -14.02 1.94 -7.69
N ASP A 160 -15.14 2.15 -8.39
CA ASP A 160 -15.45 1.40 -9.61
C ASP A 160 -14.35 1.59 -10.67
N THR A 161 -13.92 2.84 -10.90
CA THR A 161 -12.82 3.14 -11.84
C THR A 161 -11.50 2.48 -11.40
N ILE A 162 -11.14 2.54 -10.11
CA ILE A 162 -9.92 1.91 -9.57
C ILE A 162 -9.95 0.40 -9.82
N THR A 163 -11.06 -0.26 -9.49
CA THR A 163 -11.19 -1.72 -9.61
C THR A 163 -11.06 -2.21 -11.06
N GLU A 164 -11.55 -1.44 -12.04
CA GLU A 164 -11.37 -1.73 -13.46
C GLU A 164 -9.90 -1.68 -13.90
N HIS A 165 -9.15 -0.64 -13.50
CA HIS A 165 -7.73 -0.54 -13.82
C HIS A 165 -6.90 -1.65 -13.15
N VAL A 166 -7.21 -1.98 -11.91
CA VAL A 166 -6.52 -3.05 -11.17
C VAL A 166 -6.84 -4.42 -11.76
N ALA A 167 -8.09 -4.67 -12.18
CA ALA A 167 -8.48 -5.92 -12.84
C ALA A 167 -7.62 -6.18 -14.09
N ARG A 168 -7.43 -5.16 -14.94
CA ARG A 168 -6.56 -5.27 -16.13
C ARG A 168 -5.12 -5.60 -15.77
N ALA A 169 -4.54 -4.93 -14.77
CA ALA A 169 -3.18 -5.21 -14.32
C ALA A 169 -3.02 -6.67 -13.84
N ILE A 170 -4.01 -7.19 -13.11
CA ILE A 170 -4.03 -8.60 -12.67
C ILE A 170 -4.17 -9.54 -13.88
N ALA A 171 -5.04 -9.23 -14.85
CA ALA A 171 -5.22 -10.03 -16.06
C ALA A 171 -3.94 -10.09 -16.89
N TRP A 172 -3.24 -8.98 -17.06
CA TRP A 172 -1.94 -8.93 -17.76
C TRP A 172 -0.87 -9.74 -17.05
N SER A 173 -0.77 -9.63 -15.73
CA SER A 173 0.23 -10.40 -14.95
C SER A 173 -0.01 -11.91 -15.02
N ARG A 174 -1.28 -12.33 -15.16
CA ARG A 174 -1.67 -13.74 -15.30
C ARG A 174 -1.60 -14.25 -16.75
N GLY A 175 -1.31 -13.38 -17.72
CA GLY A 175 -1.30 -13.70 -19.14
C GLY A 175 -2.68 -14.08 -19.71
N THR A 176 -3.76 -13.73 -19.00
CA THR A 176 -5.15 -13.96 -19.47
C THR A 176 -5.57 -12.91 -20.47
N GLU A 177 -4.93 -11.74 -20.43
CA GLU A 177 -5.03 -10.66 -21.39
C GLU A 177 -3.65 -10.13 -21.76
N THR A 178 -3.54 -9.44 -22.89
CA THR A 178 -2.32 -8.75 -23.31
C THR A 178 -2.59 -7.26 -23.49
N PRO A 179 -1.67 -6.37 -23.05
CA PRO A 179 -1.82 -4.94 -23.29
C PRO A 179 -1.92 -4.63 -24.79
N SER A 180 -2.81 -3.72 -25.17
CA SER A 180 -2.90 -3.24 -26.54
C SER A 180 -1.70 -2.36 -26.91
N ALA A 181 -1.41 -2.25 -28.22
CA ALA A 181 -0.34 -1.37 -28.72
C ALA A 181 -0.56 0.11 -28.34
N GLU A 182 -1.79 0.54 -28.11
CA GLU A 182 -2.13 1.88 -27.69
C GLU A 182 -1.80 2.10 -26.21
N GLN A 183 -2.09 1.12 -25.35
CA GLN A 183 -1.74 1.15 -23.92
C GLN A 183 -0.21 1.15 -23.70
N VAL A 184 0.54 0.42 -24.52
CA VAL A 184 2.01 0.37 -24.48
C VAL A 184 2.65 1.67 -25.00
N LYS A 185 1.99 2.39 -25.91
CA LYS A 185 2.51 3.63 -26.54
C LYS A 185 2.20 4.91 -25.79
N ALA A 186 1.53 4.82 -24.65
CA ALA A 186 1.15 6.01 -23.89
C ALA A 186 2.39 6.83 -23.47
N ASP A 187 2.22 8.15 -23.41
CA ASP A 187 3.26 9.11 -23.12
C ASP A 187 4.04 8.78 -21.84
N ALA A 188 5.32 9.17 -21.84
CA ALA A 188 6.16 9.03 -20.64
C ALA A 188 5.44 9.61 -19.40
N PRO A 189 5.46 8.90 -18.26
CA PRO A 189 4.76 9.36 -17.06
C PRO A 189 5.19 10.77 -16.66
N SER A 190 4.24 11.57 -16.19
CA SER A 190 4.53 12.94 -15.80
C SER A 190 5.52 13.01 -14.63
N ALA A 191 6.38 14.03 -14.58
CA ALA A 191 7.33 14.22 -13.49
C ALA A 191 6.67 14.26 -12.08
N PRO A 192 5.49 14.87 -11.88
CA PRO A 192 4.76 14.77 -10.61
C PRO A 192 4.33 13.34 -10.27
N PHE A 193 3.86 12.57 -11.25
CA PHE A 193 3.47 11.18 -11.04
C PHE A 193 4.68 10.29 -10.72
N LEU A 194 5.80 10.43 -11.43
CA LEU A 194 7.03 9.71 -11.14
C LEU A 194 7.51 10.00 -9.71
N ARG A 195 7.48 11.27 -9.27
CA ARG A 195 7.81 11.62 -7.88
C ARG A 195 6.88 10.97 -6.86
N LEU A 196 5.61 10.78 -7.21
CA LEU A 196 4.63 10.13 -6.35
C LEU A 196 4.92 8.64 -6.19
N VAL A 197 5.13 7.91 -7.29
CA VAL A 197 5.30 6.45 -7.28
C VAL A 197 6.74 6.01 -7.02
N GLU A 198 7.72 6.84 -7.38
CA GLU A 198 9.15 6.64 -7.12
C GLU A 198 9.56 7.19 -5.75
N GLY A 199 8.87 8.20 -5.23
CA GLY A 199 9.11 8.75 -3.88
C GLY A 199 8.84 7.76 -2.75
N THR A 200 8.24 6.62 -3.05
CA THR A 200 8.08 5.47 -2.15
C THR A 200 9.02 4.30 -2.47
N GLY A 201 9.83 4.41 -3.55
CA GLY A 201 10.73 3.33 -3.96
C GLY A 201 11.96 3.73 -4.75
N ALA A 202 12.12 4.96 -5.22
CA ALA A 202 13.33 5.37 -5.92
C ALA A 202 13.52 6.89 -6.04
N ASN A 203 13.46 7.65 -4.99
CA ASN A 203 14.64 8.43 -4.76
C ASN A 203 15.67 7.39 -4.29
N ARG A 204 16.54 6.91 -5.18
CA ARG A 204 17.83 6.37 -4.74
C ARG A 204 18.55 7.56 -4.13
N LEU A 205 18.18 7.86 -2.87
CA LEU A 205 19.04 8.62 -2.00
C LEU A 205 20.39 8.00 -2.22
N SER A 206 21.35 8.78 -2.65
CA SER A 206 22.72 8.27 -2.76
C SER A 206 23.00 7.61 -1.40
N ALA A 207 23.83 6.57 -1.38
CA ALA A 207 24.17 5.94 -0.10
C ALA A 207 24.70 6.97 0.92
N GLN A 208 25.16 8.15 0.46
CA GLN A 208 25.54 9.31 1.27
C GLN A 208 24.32 10.03 1.88
N GLU A 209 23.25 10.22 1.12
CA GLU A 209 22.01 10.84 1.62
C GLU A 209 21.30 9.92 2.62
N ILE A 210 21.23 8.62 2.31
CA ILE A 210 20.68 7.61 3.24
C ILE A 210 21.47 7.60 4.55
N LYS A 211 22.80 7.62 4.47
CA LYS A 211 23.67 7.68 5.65
C LYS A 211 23.41 8.94 6.48
N ARG A 212 23.32 10.11 5.82
CA ARG A 212 23.05 11.40 6.48
C ARG A 212 21.70 11.40 7.19
N ASP A 213 20.67 10.81 6.57
CA ASP A 213 19.33 10.75 7.15
C ASP A 213 19.27 9.81 8.35
N PHE A 214 20.04 8.68 8.33
CA PHE A 214 20.22 7.84 9.50
C PHE A 214 21.00 8.54 10.60
N ASP A 215 22.04 9.34 10.28
CA ASP A 215 22.79 10.14 11.26
C ASP A 215 21.83 11.12 11.97
N ALA A 216 21.04 11.87 11.20
CA ALA A 216 20.06 12.83 11.76
C ALA A 216 18.97 12.15 12.63
N LEU A 217 18.51 10.97 12.23
CA LEU A 217 17.53 10.18 13.00
C LEU A 217 18.14 9.69 14.32
N ILE A 218 19.37 9.19 14.31
CA ILE A 218 20.08 8.73 15.51
C ILE A 218 20.26 9.91 16.48
N ASP A 219 20.72 11.06 15.99
CA ASP A 219 20.90 12.27 16.80
C ASP A 219 19.59 12.75 17.44
N ALA A 220 18.47 12.71 16.67
CA ALA A 220 17.16 13.07 17.19
C ALA A 220 16.68 12.10 18.28
N ILE A 221 16.88 10.79 18.09
CA ILE A 221 16.53 9.78 19.11
C ILE A 221 17.38 9.98 20.36
N ASP A 222 18.67 10.25 20.24
CA ASP A 222 19.56 10.49 21.36
C ASP A 222 19.17 11.74 22.15
N ALA A 223 18.77 12.81 21.48
CA ALA A 223 18.27 14.01 22.13
C ALA A 223 16.99 13.75 22.94
N VAL A 224 16.09 12.92 22.43
CA VAL A 224 14.85 12.54 23.16
C VAL A 224 15.18 11.61 24.33
N LEU A 225 16.04 10.61 24.13
CA LEU A 225 16.47 9.68 25.18
C LEU A 225 17.15 10.43 26.34
N ALA A 226 18.06 11.37 26.04
CA ALA A 226 18.75 12.16 27.06
C ALA A 226 17.76 12.95 27.92
N ARG A 227 16.69 13.49 27.33
CA ARG A 227 15.62 14.19 28.07
C ARG A 227 14.79 13.22 28.91
N LEU A 228 14.36 12.08 28.34
CA LEU A 228 13.55 11.10 29.05
C LEU A 228 14.30 10.51 30.24
N VAL A 229 15.55 10.10 30.07
CA VAL A 229 16.38 9.55 31.17
C VAL A 229 16.60 10.57 32.29
N THR A 230 16.64 11.87 31.97
CA THR A 230 16.82 12.94 32.96
C THR A 230 15.54 13.23 33.73
N PHE A 231 14.37 13.20 33.10
CA PHE A 231 13.10 13.62 33.67
C PHE A 231 12.23 12.44 34.16
N ASP A 232 12.32 11.28 33.51
CA ASP A 232 11.56 10.08 33.83
C ASP A 232 12.37 8.83 33.43
N PRO A 233 13.36 8.39 34.26
CA PRO A 233 14.24 7.26 33.93
C PRO A 233 13.50 5.92 33.79
N ASP A 234 12.28 5.80 34.32
CA ASP A 234 11.43 4.61 34.23
C ASP A 234 10.40 4.70 33.09
N SER A 235 10.53 5.71 32.23
CA SER A 235 9.60 5.93 31.15
C SER A 235 9.45 4.71 30.23
N PHE A 236 8.20 4.32 29.97
CA PHE A 236 7.84 3.25 29.06
C PHE A 236 8.42 3.44 27.64
N TYR A 237 8.72 4.68 27.26
CA TYR A 237 9.22 5.02 25.91
C TYR A 237 10.74 4.81 25.73
N ILE A 238 11.52 4.63 26.78
CA ILE A 238 12.99 4.49 26.69
C ILE A 238 13.37 3.25 25.87
N ARG A 239 12.87 2.06 26.22
CA ARG A 239 13.18 0.82 25.50
C ARG A 239 12.74 0.80 24.01
N PRO A 240 11.55 1.29 23.65
CA PRO A 240 11.17 1.46 22.23
C PRO A 240 12.12 2.38 21.46
N LEU A 241 12.57 3.50 22.05
CA LEU A 241 13.49 4.44 21.42
C LEU A 241 14.90 3.83 21.26
N GLU A 242 15.39 3.09 22.24
CA GLU A 242 16.66 2.35 22.13
C GLU A 242 16.63 1.31 20.99
N ARG A 243 15.51 0.60 20.82
CA ARG A 243 15.31 -0.33 19.70
C ARG A 243 15.27 0.40 18.35
N ALA A 244 14.60 1.54 18.28
CA ALA A 244 14.55 2.37 17.08
C ALA A 244 15.95 2.89 16.72
N LYS A 245 16.73 3.32 17.71
CA LYS A 245 18.14 3.72 17.51
C LYS A 245 18.98 2.58 16.95
N ALA A 246 18.90 1.39 17.55
CA ALA A 246 19.65 0.21 17.10
C ALA A 246 19.27 -0.20 15.66
N ALA A 247 18.00 -0.04 15.26
CA ALA A 247 17.56 -0.27 13.89
C ALA A 247 18.14 0.78 12.92
N ALA A 248 18.16 2.05 13.31
CA ALA A 248 18.74 3.13 12.51
C ALA A 248 20.28 2.93 12.33
N GLU A 249 21.00 2.52 13.37
CA GLU A 249 22.44 2.20 13.30
C GLU A 249 22.73 1.04 12.34
N LYS A 250 21.87 0.00 12.32
CA LYS A 250 21.98 -1.08 11.33
C LYS A 250 21.75 -0.58 9.90
N GLY A 251 20.76 0.26 9.68
CA GLY A 251 20.48 0.88 8.38
C GLY A 251 21.64 1.71 7.88
N LYS A 252 22.23 2.55 8.74
CA LYS A 252 23.44 3.33 8.48
C LYS A 252 24.62 2.45 8.07
N ALA A 253 24.85 1.33 8.78
CA ALA A 253 25.94 0.40 8.47
C ALA A 253 25.77 -0.26 7.09
N ILE A 254 24.54 -0.56 6.67
CA ILE A 254 24.24 -1.08 5.33
C ILE A 254 24.54 -0.02 4.26
N ALA A 255 24.10 1.22 4.44
CA ALA A 255 24.39 2.32 3.52
C ALA A 255 25.90 2.57 3.37
N GLN A 256 26.64 2.47 4.47
CA GLN A 256 28.09 2.64 4.48
C GLN A 256 28.84 1.53 3.72
N ARG A 257 28.36 0.27 3.79
CA ARG A 257 28.89 -0.84 3.00
C ARG A 257 28.65 -0.64 1.49
N GLN A 258 27.50 -0.10 1.11
CA GLN A 258 27.21 0.21 -0.29
C GLN A 258 28.13 1.30 -0.86
N LEU A 259 28.48 2.31 -0.07
CA LEU A 259 29.47 3.33 -0.43
C LEU A 259 30.85 2.72 -0.66
N SER A 260 31.32 1.80 0.22
CA SER A 260 32.59 1.14 0.11
C SER A 260 32.70 0.26 -1.14
N THR A 261 31.65 -0.46 -1.49
CA THR A 261 31.60 -1.33 -2.68
C THR A 261 31.51 -0.54 -3.99
N SER A 262 30.89 0.64 -3.99
CA SER A 262 30.86 1.54 -5.16
C SER A 262 32.22 2.19 -5.42
N ALA A 263 33.00 2.51 -4.38
CA ALA A 263 34.34 3.07 -4.50
C ALA A 263 35.33 2.07 -5.10
N CYS A 264 35.20 0.77 -4.82
CA CYS A 264 36.04 -0.28 -5.38
C CYS A 264 35.76 -0.64 -6.85
N ARG A 265 34.62 -0.21 -7.42
CA ARG A 265 34.26 -0.46 -8.83
C ARG A 265 34.67 0.66 -9.78
N ASN A 266 35.02 1.83 -9.26
CA ASN A 266 35.38 3.03 -10.03
C ASN A 266 36.87 3.40 -9.91
N GLY A 267 37.72 2.57 -9.32
CA GLY A 267 39.16 2.61 -9.29
C GLY A 267 39.74 1.38 -9.99
#